data_1e65b8a93fa4e4b966aa0dd3e4e03866
#
_entry.id   1e65b8a93fa4e4b966aa0dd3e4e03866
#
_cell.length_a   1.000
_cell.length_b   1.000
_cell.length_c   1.000
_cell.angle_alpha   90.00
_cell.angle_beta   90.00
_cell.angle_gamma   90.00
#
_symmetry.space_group_name_H-M   'P 1'
#
loop_
_entity.id
_entity.type
_entity.pdbx_description
1 polymer ?
#
loop_
_entity_poly.entity_id
_entity_poly.type
_entity_poly.pdbx_seq_one_letter_code
_entity_poly.pdbx_strand_id
1 'polypeptide(L)'
;MCAIIGFTSPKLKKEQVLPYFERTKSRGPDDTRIEPAGSGMLGFHRLAIMGLHPEGMQPFHLGRDMAVCNGELYGFRPVKKMLEAKGYTFESDSDCEIILPLWKEYGTDMFAKLDAEFAMIIYDAASDSLVAARDPIGIRPLYYGTLDDGSVIFASEAKNLVGLCAHVFPFPPGHYYKDGQFVRYADLTTVKKYSDDDLDTVTKTIREKLIAGVEKRLDADAPLGFLLSGGLDSSLVCAISAKLLGKKIRTFAIGMDLDPIDLKYAKETAEFIGADHTEVTMTRQQVLDSLEEVIALLGTYDITTIRASMGMYLCCKAIHEQTDVRVLMTGEISDELFGYKYTDFAPSAEAFQREAKKRVDELHMYDVLRADRCISVNSLEARVPFGDLDFVKYVMSIRPELKMNTYQMGKYLLRKAFADDHILPDDILWRQKAAFSDAVGHSMVDDLKEYAESLYSDEAFAAGCEKYSFAKPFTKESLLYRDIFEKYYPGQAEMVKDFWMPNKSWKGCDVKDPSARVLSNYGASGV
;
A
#
# COMPACT_ATOMS: atom_id res chain seq x y z
N MET A 1 7.43 9.47 0.34
CA MET A 1 7.25 8.69 1.60
C MET A 1 8.54 8.64 2.38
N CYS A 2 8.47 8.91 3.68
CA CYS A 2 9.64 8.88 4.55
C CYS A 2 10.11 7.47 4.89
N ALA A 3 11.24 7.35 5.62
CA ALA A 3 11.63 6.13 6.28
C ALA A 3 12.02 6.41 7.73
N ILE A 4 11.69 5.48 8.61
CA ILE A 4 11.99 5.54 10.03
C ILE A 4 12.76 4.31 10.50
N ILE A 5 13.55 4.48 11.53
CA ILE A 5 14.20 3.41 12.29
C ILE A 5 14.27 3.80 13.77
N GLY A 6 14.11 2.83 14.68
CA GLY A 6 14.24 3.07 16.11
C GLY A 6 14.54 1.81 16.91
N PHE A 7 15.40 1.95 17.91
CA PHE A 7 15.78 0.88 18.84
C PHE A 7 16.23 1.45 20.19
N THR A 8 16.13 0.63 21.24
CA THR A 8 16.73 0.91 22.56
C THR A 8 17.71 -0.22 22.86
N SER A 9 18.98 -0.04 22.48
CA SER A 9 20.04 -0.99 22.78
C SER A 9 21.33 -0.24 23.06
N PRO A 10 21.93 -0.39 24.24
CA PRO A 10 23.21 0.25 24.55
C PRO A 10 24.38 -0.38 23.78
N LYS A 11 24.19 -1.55 23.17
CA LYS A 11 25.23 -2.28 22.43
C LYS A 11 25.32 -1.89 20.96
N LEU A 12 24.19 -1.48 20.36
CA LEU A 12 24.12 -1.14 18.94
C LEU A 12 24.40 0.35 18.73
N LYS A 13 25.44 0.67 17.97
CA LYS A 13 25.88 2.06 17.72
C LYS A 13 25.40 2.55 16.36
N LYS A 14 25.32 3.88 16.22
CA LYS A 14 24.92 4.56 14.98
C LYS A 14 25.68 4.04 13.76
N GLU A 15 26.99 3.90 13.86
CA GLU A 15 27.87 3.49 12.76
C GLU A 15 27.54 2.06 12.25
N GLN A 16 27.03 1.21 13.14
CA GLN A 16 26.62 -0.15 12.80
C GLN A 16 25.24 -0.18 12.12
N VAL A 17 24.33 0.72 12.47
CA VAL A 17 22.95 0.79 11.94
C VAL A 17 22.87 1.59 10.65
N LEU A 18 23.69 2.64 10.52
CA LEU A 18 23.63 3.57 9.39
C LEU A 18 23.68 2.87 8.02
N PRO A 19 24.56 1.89 7.72
CA PRO A 19 24.57 1.22 6.43
C PRO A 19 23.29 0.48 6.09
N TYR A 20 22.55 0.03 7.09
CA TYR A 20 21.25 -0.64 6.92
C TYR A 20 20.13 0.38 6.73
N PHE A 21 20.16 1.49 7.47
CA PHE A 21 19.15 2.54 7.33
C PHE A 21 19.26 3.26 5.97
N GLU A 22 20.46 3.49 5.47
CA GLU A 22 20.72 4.08 4.13
C GLU A 22 20.11 3.28 2.98
N ARG A 23 19.81 1.98 3.14
CA ARG A 23 19.10 1.18 2.12
C ARG A 23 17.71 1.71 1.77
N THR A 24 17.13 2.56 2.62
CA THR A 24 15.84 3.23 2.40
C THR A 24 15.96 4.73 2.15
N LYS A 25 17.15 5.25 1.84
CA LYS A 25 17.39 6.67 1.57
C LYS A 25 16.52 7.21 0.44
N SER A 26 16.25 6.41 -0.60
CA SER A 26 15.40 6.80 -1.73
C SER A 26 13.94 7.11 -1.33
N ARG A 27 13.45 6.58 -0.21
CA ARG A 27 12.13 6.94 0.32
C ARG A 27 12.06 8.40 0.76
N GLY A 28 13.14 8.90 1.39
CA GLY A 28 13.23 10.26 1.91
C GLY A 28 14.57 10.91 1.56
N PRO A 29 14.76 11.35 0.30
CA PRO A 29 16.03 11.84 -0.18
C PRO A 29 16.37 13.25 0.30
N ASP A 30 15.38 14.01 0.77
CA ASP A 30 15.53 15.45 1.02
C ASP A 30 16.45 15.73 2.22
N ASP A 31 16.31 14.96 3.31
CA ASP A 31 17.19 15.08 4.48
C ASP A 31 17.28 13.77 5.28
N THR A 32 18.32 13.63 6.13
CA THR A 32 18.51 12.47 7.02
C THR A 32 18.94 12.93 8.40
N ARG A 33 18.24 12.45 9.42
CA ARG A 33 18.61 12.71 10.82
C ARG A 33 18.57 11.40 11.62
N ILE A 34 19.58 11.20 12.45
CA ILE A 34 19.64 10.10 13.42
C ILE A 34 20.10 10.69 14.74
N GLU A 35 19.26 10.58 15.76
CA GLU A 35 19.50 11.18 17.07
C GLU A 35 19.48 10.12 18.19
N PRO A 36 20.26 10.31 19.25
CA PRO A 36 20.16 9.47 20.44
C PRO A 36 18.78 9.60 21.10
N ALA A 37 18.22 8.46 21.49
CA ALA A 37 16.96 8.35 22.23
C ALA A 37 17.17 7.38 23.41
N GLY A 38 17.46 7.93 24.60
CA GLY A 38 17.86 7.15 25.75
C GLY A 38 19.08 6.26 25.51
N SER A 39 18.92 4.96 25.72
CA SER A 39 19.94 3.94 25.46
C SER A 39 20.07 3.55 23.97
N GLY A 40 19.24 4.11 23.10
CA GLY A 40 19.19 3.79 21.67
C GLY A 40 19.16 5.00 20.77
N MET A 41 18.45 4.89 19.65
CA MET A 41 18.37 5.92 18.62
C MET A 41 17.03 5.95 17.91
N LEU A 42 16.66 7.12 17.38
CA LEU A 42 15.65 7.33 16.34
C LEU A 42 16.28 7.89 15.09
N GLY A 43 15.88 7.36 13.93
CA GLY A 43 16.33 7.81 12.62
C GLY A 43 15.15 8.13 11.70
N PHE A 44 15.37 9.15 10.85
CA PHE A 44 14.40 9.64 9.89
C PHE A 44 15.06 10.02 8.57
N HIS A 45 14.51 9.49 7.46
CA HIS A 45 14.74 9.98 6.11
C HIS A 45 13.51 10.75 5.66
N ARG A 46 13.66 12.00 5.28
CA ARG A 46 12.58 12.90 4.94
C ARG A 46 12.28 12.92 3.44
N LEU A 47 10.99 12.78 3.09
CA LEU A 47 10.39 13.31 1.88
C LEU A 47 9.40 14.40 2.32
N ALA A 48 9.68 15.64 1.97
CA ALA A 48 8.86 16.78 2.38
C ALA A 48 7.56 16.83 1.56
N ILE A 49 6.42 16.60 2.22
CA ILE A 49 5.07 16.59 1.63
C ILE A 49 4.18 17.63 2.30
N MET A 50 4.14 17.64 3.66
CA MET A 50 3.49 18.66 4.47
C MET A 50 4.54 19.43 5.25
N GLY A 51 4.34 20.76 5.39
CA GLY A 51 5.31 21.62 6.06
C GLY A 51 6.69 21.55 5.39
N LEU A 52 6.82 22.08 4.18
CA LEU A 52 8.02 21.91 3.33
C LEU A 52 9.30 22.51 3.90
N HIS A 53 9.20 23.37 4.93
CA HIS A 53 10.32 24.05 5.57
C HIS A 53 11.17 23.10 6.46
N PRO A 54 12.43 23.47 6.79
CA PRO A 54 13.32 22.66 7.60
C PRO A 54 12.77 22.29 8.99
N GLU A 55 11.89 23.11 9.57
CA GLU A 55 11.27 22.90 10.88
C GLU A 55 10.38 21.64 10.92
N GLY A 56 9.89 21.16 9.76
CA GLY A 56 9.18 19.89 9.63
C GLY A 56 10.08 18.65 9.66
N MET A 57 11.38 18.79 9.94
CA MET A 57 12.32 17.66 10.06
C MET A 57 12.17 16.93 11.39
N GLN A 58 12.13 15.60 11.31
CA GLN A 58 12.01 14.70 12.45
C GLN A 58 13.39 14.10 12.83
N PRO A 59 13.58 13.63 14.10
CA PRO A 59 12.57 13.46 15.17
C PRO A 59 12.02 14.77 15.70
N PHE A 60 10.71 14.81 15.99
CA PHE A 60 10.12 15.89 16.80
C PHE A 60 10.41 15.65 18.28
N HIS A 61 10.45 16.75 19.04
CA HIS A 61 10.76 16.74 20.46
C HIS A 61 9.65 17.41 21.30
N LEU A 62 9.33 16.83 22.46
CA LEU A 62 8.52 17.48 23.50
C LEU A 62 9.14 17.17 24.86
N GLY A 63 9.90 18.12 25.40
CA GLY A 63 10.76 17.88 26.52
C GLY A 63 11.88 16.87 26.15
N ARG A 64 11.84 15.68 26.78
CA ARG A 64 12.80 14.59 26.48
C ARG A 64 12.19 13.49 25.61
N ASP A 65 10.89 13.53 25.35
CA ASP A 65 10.25 12.58 24.45
C ASP A 65 10.54 12.93 23.00
N MET A 66 10.58 11.90 22.17
CA MET A 66 10.89 12.04 20.74
C MET A 66 9.92 11.19 19.92
N ALA A 67 9.65 11.65 18.68
CA ALA A 67 8.83 10.86 17.75
C ALA A 67 9.37 10.95 16.32
N VAL A 68 9.26 9.82 15.59
CA VAL A 68 9.40 9.75 14.15
C VAL A 68 8.18 9.08 13.56
N CYS A 69 7.69 9.61 12.43
CA CYS A 69 6.51 9.09 11.73
C CYS A 69 6.73 9.12 10.22
N ASN A 70 6.55 7.99 9.57
CA ASN A 70 6.32 7.89 8.15
C ASN A 70 4.81 7.82 7.94
N GLY A 71 4.17 8.93 7.62
CA GLY A 71 2.71 8.95 7.52
C GLY A 71 2.15 10.29 7.11
N GLU A 72 0.83 10.32 7.01
CA GLU A 72 0.01 11.49 6.77
C GLU A 72 -1.17 11.45 7.75
N LEU A 73 -1.29 12.47 8.60
CA LEU A 73 -2.33 12.62 9.60
C LEU A 73 -3.41 13.58 9.08
N TYR A 74 -4.49 13.01 8.55
CA TYR A 74 -5.57 13.79 7.95
C TYR A 74 -6.33 14.60 8.99
N GLY A 75 -6.73 15.82 8.60
CA GLY A 75 -7.49 16.70 9.50
C GLY A 75 -6.69 17.21 10.72
N PHE A 76 -5.37 17.24 10.65
CA PHE A 76 -4.50 17.65 11.78
C PHE A 76 -4.70 19.11 12.22
N ARG A 77 -5.07 20.04 11.33
CA ARG A 77 -5.17 21.47 11.64
C ARG A 77 -6.16 21.81 12.77
N PRO A 78 -7.40 21.26 12.80
CA PRO A 78 -8.29 21.38 13.97
C PRO A 78 -7.71 20.78 15.24
N VAL A 79 -7.00 19.65 15.14
CA VAL A 79 -6.36 18.99 16.28
C VAL A 79 -5.22 19.87 16.82
N LYS A 80 -4.38 20.42 15.94
CA LYS A 80 -3.34 21.40 16.30
C LYS A 80 -3.91 22.57 17.08
N LYS A 81 -5.00 23.21 16.57
CA LYS A 81 -5.69 24.31 17.28
C LYS A 81 -6.22 23.91 18.67
N MET A 82 -6.76 22.70 18.79
CA MET A 82 -7.22 22.18 20.09
C MET A 82 -6.05 21.99 21.08
N LEU A 83 -4.90 21.54 20.59
CA LEU A 83 -3.69 21.37 21.40
C LEU A 83 -3.07 22.75 21.76
N GLU A 84 -3.06 23.72 20.85
CA GLU A 84 -2.66 25.12 21.14
C GLU A 84 -3.51 25.73 22.27
N ALA A 85 -4.81 25.49 22.27
CA ALA A 85 -5.70 25.94 23.34
C ALA A 85 -5.40 25.27 24.70
N LYS A 86 -4.69 24.15 24.72
CA LYS A 86 -4.18 23.47 25.91
C LYS A 86 -2.78 23.94 26.34
N GLY A 87 -2.15 24.83 25.57
CA GLY A 87 -0.86 25.43 25.87
C GLY A 87 0.34 24.78 25.16
N TYR A 88 0.11 23.88 24.20
CA TYR A 88 1.18 23.36 23.34
C TYR A 88 1.57 24.40 22.28
N THR A 89 2.84 24.41 21.92
CA THR A 89 3.40 25.25 20.86
C THR A 89 3.93 24.38 19.75
N PHE A 90 3.85 24.87 18.52
CA PHE A 90 4.29 24.18 17.30
C PHE A 90 5.26 25.07 16.52
N GLU A 91 6.29 24.46 15.96
CA GLU A 91 7.35 25.17 15.21
C GLU A 91 7.19 25.01 13.69
N SER A 92 6.45 23.98 13.24
CA SER A 92 6.26 23.65 11.84
C SER A 92 4.80 23.55 11.43
N ASP A 93 4.55 23.46 10.13
CA ASP A 93 3.26 23.12 9.54
C ASP A 93 3.14 21.61 9.19
N SER A 94 4.07 20.79 9.71
CA SER A 94 3.97 19.34 9.58
C SER A 94 2.78 18.80 10.37
N ASP A 95 2.02 17.93 9.75
CA ASP A 95 0.93 17.18 10.36
C ASP A 95 1.41 16.27 11.50
N CYS A 96 2.62 15.70 11.36
CA CYS A 96 3.20 14.78 12.34
C CYS A 96 3.67 15.45 13.65
N GLU A 97 3.79 16.77 13.71
CA GLU A 97 4.21 17.48 14.93
C GLU A 97 3.18 17.36 16.07
N ILE A 98 1.91 17.05 15.77
CA ILE A 98 0.86 16.83 16.79
C ILE A 98 1.03 15.53 17.56
N ILE A 99 1.89 14.60 17.12
CA ILE A 99 2.03 13.25 17.70
C ILE A 99 2.42 13.30 19.18
N LEU A 100 3.46 14.03 19.52
CA LEU A 100 3.93 14.09 20.92
C LEU A 100 2.94 14.80 21.86
N PRO A 101 2.31 15.93 21.50
CA PRO A 101 1.21 16.48 22.27
C PRO A 101 0.04 15.50 22.46
N LEU A 102 -0.36 14.76 21.42
CA LEU A 102 -1.40 13.73 21.55
C LEU A 102 -0.98 12.57 22.45
N TRP A 103 0.29 12.17 22.38
CA TRP A 103 0.87 11.16 23.27
C TRP A 103 0.78 11.60 24.73
N LYS A 104 1.08 12.86 25.05
CA LYS A 104 0.98 13.42 26.39
C LYS A 104 -0.46 13.46 26.91
N GLU A 105 -1.41 13.80 26.04
CA GLU A 105 -2.82 13.93 26.42
C GLU A 105 -3.54 12.59 26.57
N TYR A 106 -3.23 11.62 25.70
CA TYR A 106 -4.05 10.41 25.55
C TYR A 106 -3.27 9.11 25.72
N GLY A 107 -1.94 9.14 25.81
CA GLY A 107 -1.13 7.92 25.81
C GLY A 107 -1.45 7.04 24.61
N THR A 108 -1.58 5.73 24.84
CA THR A 108 -1.90 4.77 23.77
C THR A 108 -3.31 4.93 23.16
N ASP A 109 -4.24 5.60 23.85
CA ASP A 109 -5.58 5.86 23.33
C ASP A 109 -5.59 6.82 22.15
N MET A 110 -4.47 7.54 21.90
CA MET A 110 -4.33 8.40 20.74
C MET A 110 -4.47 7.63 19.42
N PHE A 111 -3.94 6.41 19.34
CA PHE A 111 -3.92 5.65 18.08
C PHE A 111 -5.31 5.39 17.51
N ALA A 112 -6.30 5.14 18.38
CA ALA A 112 -7.69 4.93 17.95
C ALA A 112 -8.42 6.23 17.54
N LYS A 113 -7.80 7.40 17.79
CA LYS A 113 -8.37 8.71 17.46
C LYS A 113 -7.80 9.30 16.16
N LEU A 114 -6.73 8.70 15.61
CA LEU A 114 -6.09 9.19 14.40
C LEU A 114 -6.88 8.77 13.15
N ASP A 115 -7.13 9.72 12.26
CA ASP A 115 -7.50 9.47 10.88
C ASP A 115 -6.21 9.63 10.04
N ALA A 116 -5.54 8.52 9.76
CA ALA A 116 -4.17 8.57 9.26
C ALA A 116 -3.74 7.30 8.52
N GLU A 117 -2.80 7.46 7.61
CA GLU A 117 -1.97 6.41 7.05
C GLU A 117 -0.58 6.55 7.68
N PHE A 118 -0.18 5.65 8.59
CA PHE A 118 1.02 5.88 9.36
C PHE A 118 1.77 4.62 9.82
N ALA A 119 3.07 4.80 9.99
CA ALA A 119 3.94 4.00 10.84
C ALA A 119 4.77 4.96 11.71
N MET A 120 4.75 4.82 13.02
CA MET A 120 5.45 5.72 13.91
C MET A 120 6.19 5.01 15.03
N ILE A 121 7.23 5.66 15.54
CA ILE A 121 7.99 5.24 16.72
C ILE A 121 8.09 6.45 17.65
N ILE A 122 7.68 6.26 18.90
CA ILE A 122 7.76 7.26 19.98
C ILE A 122 8.76 6.73 20.99
N TYR A 123 9.73 7.55 21.36
CA TYR A 123 10.57 7.34 22.54
C TYR A 123 9.94 8.04 23.73
N ASP A 124 9.53 7.25 24.72
CA ASP A 124 9.03 7.73 26.02
C ASP A 124 10.18 7.83 27.02
N ALA A 125 10.61 9.03 27.29
CA ALA A 125 11.74 9.28 28.19
C ALA A 125 11.46 8.96 29.66
N ALA A 126 10.19 8.85 30.06
CA ALA A 126 9.81 8.50 31.43
C ALA A 126 10.09 7.02 31.73
N SER A 127 9.90 6.15 30.75
CA SER A 127 10.11 4.70 30.84
C SER A 127 11.39 4.22 30.18
N ASP A 128 12.15 5.10 29.52
CA ASP A 128 13.31 4.77 28.65
C ASP A 128 12.97 3.64 27.67
N SER A 129 11.82 3.75 27.00
CA SER A 129 11.32 2.71 26.12
C SER A 129 10.74 3.25 24.83
N LEU A 130 10.59 2.37 23.82
CA LEU A 130 9.93 2.68 22.57
C LEU A 130 8.48 2.20 22.57
N VAL A 131 7.62 3.04 21.99
CA VAL A 131 6.28 2.69 21.57
C VAL A 131 6.25 2.78 20.04
N ALA A 132 5.85 1.72 19.36
CA ALA A 132 5.69 1.73 17.93
C ALA A 132 4.23 1.45 17.55
N ALA A 133 3.73 2.04 16.47
CA ALA A 133 2.36 1.81 16.02
C ALA A 133 2.25 1.88 14.50
N ARG A 134 1.27 1.15 13.94
CA ARG A 134 1.00 1.09 12.52
C ARG A 134 -0.49 1.26 12.24
N ASP A 135 -0.84 1.95 11.16
CA ASP A 135 -2.21 2.21 10.75
C ASP A 135 -3.06 0.94 10.61
N PRO A 136 -4.41 1.03 10.70
CA PRO A 136 -5.29 -0.13 10.76
C PRO A 136 -5.30 -1.03 9.52
N ILE A 137 -4.86 -0.54 8.35
CA ILE A 137 -4.77 -1.30 7.09
C ILE A 137 -3.33 -1.76 6.83
N GLY A 138 -2.35 -1.03 7.41
CA GLY A 138 -0.93 -1.23 7.15
C GLY A 138 -0.49 -0.60 5.84
N ILE A 139 -1.10 0.55 5.47
CA ILE A 139 -0.74 1.31 4.27
C ILE A 139 0.72 1.76 4.36
N ARG A 140 1.12 2.29 5.52
CA ARG A 140 2.53 2.60 5.75
C ARG A 140 3.26 1.38 6.29
N PRO A 141 4.44 1.05 5.75
CA PRO A 141 5.17 -0.12 6.18
C PRO A 141 5.86 0.09 7.53
N LEU A 142 5.87 -0.98 8.32
CA LEU A 142 6.69 -1.11 9.52
C LEU A 142 7.08 -2.57 9.70
N TYR A 143 8.34 -2.80 10.04
CA TYR A 143 8.90 -4.11 10.34
C TYR A 143 9.60 -4.08 11.70
N TYR A 144 9.77 -5.25 12.29
CA TYR A 144 10.50 -5.39 13.55
C TYR A 144 11.34 -6.66 13.57
N GLY A 145 12.33 -6.65 14.44
CA GLY A 145 13.15 -7.81 14.75
C GLY A 145 13.73 -7.69 16.14
N THR A 146 14.33 -8.77 16.63
CA THR A 146 15.01 -8.81 17.91
C THR A 146 16.52 -8.80 17.69
N LEU A 147 17.23 -7.93 18.39
CA LEU A 147 18.67 -7.83 18.41
C LEU A 147 19.28 -8.91 19.33
N ASP A 148 20.60 -9.15 19.24
CA ASP A 148 21.31 -10.17 20.02
C ASP A 148 21.22 -9.96 21.55
N ASP A 149 20.97 -8.73 22.00
CA ASP A 149 20.79 -8.40 23.43
C ASP A 149 19.34 -8.54 23.92
N GLY A 150 18.42 -8.98 23.05
CA GLY A 150 17.00 -9.17 23.34
C GLY A 150 16.16 -7.91 23.15
N SER A 151 16.75 -6.75 22.84
CA SER A 151 16.01 -5.54 22.54
C SER A 151 15.33 -5.60 21.16
N VAL A 152 14.24 -4.83 20.98
CA VAL A 152 13.50 -4.79 19.71
C VAL A 152 13.94 -3.59 18.90
N ILE A 153 14.09 -3.79 17.60
CA ILE A 153 14.35 -2.75 16.60
C ILE A 153 13.19 -2.69 15.63
N PHE A 154 12.78 -1.47 15.26
CA PHE A 154 11.73 -1.19 14.28
C PHE A 154 12.32 -0.42 13.10
N ALA A 155 11.85 -0.71 11.88
CA ALA A 155 12.21 0.04 10.69
C ALA A 155 11.11 0.01 9.64
N SER A 156 11.11 0.97 8.73
CA SER A 156 10.13 1.06 7.65
C SER A 156 10.12 -0.16 6.75
N GLU A 157 11.29 -0.74 6.44
CA GLU A 157 11.37 -1.88 5.53
C GLU A 157 12.25 -3.01 6.09
N ALA A 158 11.91 -4.26 5.70
CA ALA A 158 12.65 -5.44 6.13
C ALA A 158 14.15 -5.36 5.80
N LYS A 159 14.51 -4.80 4.64
CA LYS A 159 15.93 -4.64 4.23
C LYS A 159 16.78 -3.82 5.19
N ASN A 160 16.16 -2.96 6.02
CA ASN A 160 16.86 -2.24 7.07
C ASN A 160 17.27 -3.14 8.26
N LEU A 161 16.63 -4.29 8.42
CA LEU A 161 16.79 -5.19 9.56
C LEU A 161 17.52 -6.49 9.20
N VAL A 162 17.48 -6.89 7.92
CA VAL A 162 18.19 -8.07 7.43
C VAL A 162 19.71 -7.90 7.57
N GLY A 163 20.29 -8.76 8.39
CA GLY A 163 21.71 -8.71 8.78
C GLY A 163 21.95 -8.07 10.16
N LEU A 164 20.93 -7.40 10.74
CA LEU A 164 20.93 -6.95 12.14
C LEU A 164 20.17 -7.93 13.05
N CYS A 165 19.14 -8.58 12.51
CA CYS A 165 18.28 -9.51 13.24
C CYS A 165 18.28 -10.89 12.55
N ALA A 166 18.20 -11.96 13.36
CA ALA A 166 18.08 -13.32 12.83
C ALA A 166 16.75 -13.52 12.09
N HIS A 167 15.67 -12.93 12.59
CA HIS A 167 14.34 -12.97 11.99
C HIS A 167 13.74 -11.57 11.93
N VAL A 168 13.08 -11.27 10.81
CA VAL A 168 12.39 -10.01 10.56
C VAL A 168 10.93 -10.30 10.29
N PHE A 169 10.05 -9.53 10.92
CA PHE A 169 8.60 -9.69 10.81
C PHE A 169 7.92 -8.37 10.41
N PRO A 170 6.85 -8.42 9.60
CA PRO A 170 5.99 -7.26 9.40
C PRO A 170 5.25 -6.92 10.69
N PHE A 171 5.23 -5.65 11.04
CA PHE A 171 4.46 -5.15 12.18
C PHE A 171 2.96 -5.27 11.87
N PRO A 172 2.15 -5.87 12.77
CA PRO A 172 0.74 -6.11 12.48
C PRO A 172 -0.06 -4.80 12.34
N PRO A 173 -0.89 -4.65 11.29
CA PRO A 173 -1.77 -3.48 11.14
C PRO A 173 -2.73 -3.30 12.30
N GLY A 174 -3.06 -2.05 12.64
CA GLY A 174 -3.99 -1.73 13.72
C GLY A 174 -3.50 -2.09 15.12
N HIS A 175 -2.19 -2.26 15.28
CA HIS A 175 -1.57 -2.54 16.57
C HIS A 175 -0.58 -1.44 16.98
N TYR A 176 -0.37 -1.34 18.27
CA TYR A 176 0.81 -0.72 18.84
C TYR A 176 1.63 -1.75 19.62
N TYR A 177 2.92 -1.51 19.72
CA TYR A 177 3.87 -2.22 20.57
C TYR A 177 4.23 -1.33 21.75
N LYS A 178 4.13 -1.85 22.97
CA LYS A 178 4.59 -1.23 24.19
C LYS A 178 4.91 -2.30 25.23
N ASP A 179 5.97 -2.10 26.02
CA ASP A 179 6.36 -2.96 27.14
C ASP A 179 6.44 -4.46 26.75
N GLY A 180 7.00 -4.76 25.59
CA GLY A 180 7.16 -6.14 25.09
C GLY A 180 5.91 -6.76 24.48
N GLN A 181 4.80 -6.02 24.34
CA GLN A 181 3.53 -6.57 23.88
C GLN A 181 2.96 -5.82 22.67
N PHE A 182 2.36 -6.59 21.74
CA PHE A 182 1.51 -6.06 20.70
C PHE A 182 0.06 -5.98 21.18
N VAL A 183 -0.53 -4.80 21.09
CA VAL A 183 -1.91 -4.54 21.50
C VAL A 183 -2.70 -4.02 20.30
N ARG A 184 -3.80 -4.68 19.96
CA ARG A 184 -4.70 -4.25 18.89
C ARG A 184 -5.54 -3.07 19.34
N TYR A 185 -5.43 -1.93 18.67
CA TYR A 185 -6.21 -0.72 18.96
C TYR A 185 -7.35 -0.49 17.96
N ALA A 186 -7.28 -1.10 16.76
CA ALA A 186 -8.30 -0.96 15.73
C ALA A 186 -8.60 -2.28 15.01
N ASP A 187 -9.86 -2.47 14.64
CA ASP A 187 -10.37 -3.56 13.82
C ASP A 187 -11.41 -3.00 12.84
N LEU A 188 -11.06 -2.93 11.56
CA LEU A 188 -11.94 -2.38 10.52
C LEU A 188 -12.80 -3.45 9.84
N THR A 189 -12.46 -4.72 9.98
CA THR A 189 -12.96 -5.81 9.16
C THR A 189 -13.91 -6.76 9.90
N THR A 190 -13.89 -6.74 11.24
CA THR A 190 -14.81 -7.53 12.05
C THR A 190 -16.14 -6.78 12.22
N VAL A 191 -17.14 -7.22 11.47
CA VAL A 191 -18.47 -6.60 11.47
C VAL A 191 -19.32 -7.21 12.58
N LYS A 192 -19.70 -6.40 13.58
CA LYS A 192 -20.57 -6.82 14.68
C LYS A 192 -22.06 -6.78 14.29
N LYS A 193 -22.44 -5.83 13.43
CA LYS A 193 -23.80 -5.66 12.91
C LYS A 193 -23.70 -5.10 11.49
N TYR A 194 -24.37 -5.76 10.54
CA TYR A 194 -24.52 -5.23 9.19
C TYR A 194 -25.49 -4.06 9.16
N SER A 195 -25.26 -3.14 8.19
CA SER A 195 -26.20 -2.05 7.92
C SER A 195 -27.55 -2.61 7.43
N ASP A 196 -28.63 -1.99 7.88
CA ASP A 196 -29.98 -2.27 7.42
C ASP A 196 -30.40 -1.36 6.23
N ASP A 197 -29.44 -0.57 5.69
CA ASP A 197 -29.67 0.37 4.60
C ASP A 197 -30.21 -0.34 3.34
N ASP A 198 -31.11 0.33 2.64
CA ASP A 198 -31.54 -0.08 1.30
C ASP A 198 -30.48 0.25 0.23
N LEU A 199 -30.69 -0.21 -1.00
CA LEU A 199 -29.73 -0.05 -2.09
C LEU A 199 -29.42 1.42 -2.39
N ASP A 200 -30.41 2.30 -2.37
CA ASP A 200 -30.24 3.72 -2.70
C ASP A 200 -29.45 4.43 -1.60
N THR A 201 -29.72 4.15 -0.33
CA THR A 201 -28.94 4.66 0.81
C THR A 201 -27.51 4.14 0.78
N VAL A 202 -27.31 2.84 0.48
CA VAL A 202 -25.98 2.23 0.36
C VAL A 202 -25.17 2.94 -0.72
N THR A 203 -25.70 3.10 -1.92
CA THR A 203 -24.98 3.71 -3.04
C THR A 203 -24.68 5.19 -2.80
N LYS A 204 -25.64 5.91 -2.22
CA LYS A 204 -25.43 7.32 -1.81
C LYS A 204 -24.31 7.43 -0.78
N THR A 205 -24.31 6.58 0.24
CA THR A 205 -23.29 6.62 1.31
C THR A 205 -21.91 6.21 0.80
N ILE A 206 -21.80 5.21 -0.08
CA ILE A 206 -20.56 4.85 -0.78
C ILE A 206 -20.00 6.07 -1.50
N ARG A 207 -20.84 6.76 -2.28
CA ARG A 207 -20.46 7.95 -3.03
C ARG A 207 -19.93 9.06 -2.11
N GLU A 208 -20.70 9.43 -1.09
CA GLU A 208 -20.34 10.50 -0.16
C GLU A 208 -19.03 10.22 0.56
N LYS A 209 -18.85 8.99 1.06
CA LYS A 209 -17.64 8.60 1.78
C LYS A 209 -16.41 8.49 0.87
N LEU A 210 -16.56 8.02 -0.37
CA LEU A 210 -15.43 7.99 -1.30
C LEU A 210 -15.00 9.39 -1.69
N ILE A 211 -15.94 10.30 -1.96
CA ILE A 211 -15.64 11.70 -2.23
C ILE A 211 -14.89 12.33 -1.05
N ALA A 212 -15.37 12.14 0.18
CA ALA A 212 -14.69 12.64 1.39
C ALA A 212 -13.29 12.01 1.56
N GLY A 213 -13.13 10.72 1.27
CA GLY A 213 -11.84 10.04 1.30
C GLY A 213 -10.83 10.58 0.29
N VAL A 214 -11.30 10.93 -0.92
CA VAL A 214 -10.48 11.62 -1.94
C VAL A 214 -10.12 13.02 -1.46
N GLU A 215 -11.10 13.80 -1.01
CA GLU A 215 -10.91 15.19 -0.56
C GLU A 215 -9.82 15.32 0.51
N LYS A 216 -9.86 14.46 1.54
CA LYS A 216 -8.84 14.43 2.60
C LYS A 216 -7.43 14.24 2.02
N ARG A 217 -7.29 13.40 1.00
CA ARG A 217 -5.99 13.04 0.41
C ARG A 217 -5.47 14.02 -0.63
N LEU A 218 -6.26 15.02 -1.00
CA LEU A 218 -5.83 16.14 -1.84
C LEU A 218 -5.07 17.23 -1.06
N ASP A 219 -5.11 17.20 0.27
CA ASP A 219 -4.41 18.16 1.12
C ASP A 219 -2.90 17.82 1.16
N ALA A 220 -2.12 18.53 0.35
CA ALA A 220 -0.66 18.41 0.27
C ALA A 220 -0.04 19.75 -0.15
N ASP A 221 1.09 20.09 0.48
CA ASP A 221 1.89 21.26 0.08
C ASP A 221 2.78 20.93 -1.13
N ALA A 222 3.09 19.63 -1.33
CA ALA A 222 3.88 19.14 -2.46
C ALA A 222 3.02 18.84 -3.71
N PRO A 223 3.61 18.85 -4.93
CA PRO A 223 2.88 18.61 -6.18
C PRO A 223 2.23 17.23 -6.27
N LEU A 224 0.93 17.21 -6.62
CA LEU A 224 0.12 16.02 -6.81
C LEU A 224 0.18 15.48 -8.25
N GLY A 225 0.16 14.15 -8.37
CA GLY A 225 -0.08 13.39 -9.58
C GLY A 225 -1.07 12.24 -9.33
N PHE A 226 -1.55 11.62 -10.40
CA PHE A 226 -2.61 10.62 -10.32
C PHE A 226 -2.28 9.44 -11.24
N LEU A 227 -2.27 8.22 -10.71
CA LEU A 227 -2.18 7.02 -11.54
C LEU A 227 -3.54 6.73 -12.17
N LEU A 228 -3.57 6.61 -13.49
CA LEU A 228 -4.78 6.42 -14.27
C LEU A 228 -4.62 5.22 -15.22
N SER A 229 -5.09 4.05 -14.81
CA SER A 229 -5.01 2.82 -15.61
C SER A 229 -6.19 2.64 -16.57
N GLY A 230 -7.16 3.57 -16.62
CA GLY A 230 -8.40 3.39 -17.38
C GLY A 230 -9.36 2.35 -16.79
N GLY A 231 -9.03 1.75 -15.64
CA GLY A 231 -9.94 0.94 -14.84
C GLY A 231 -10.87 1.81 -13.98
N LEU A 232 -12.00 1.26 -13.53
CA LEU A 232 -13.01 1.97 -12.73
C LEU A 232 -12.40 2.74 -11.55
N ASP A 233 -11.56 2.07 -10.77
CA ASP A 233 -11.10 2.57 -9.46
C ASP A 233 -10.22 3.81 -9.62
N SER A 234 -9.17 3.72 -10.45
CA SER A 234 -8.28 4.84 -10.74
C SER A 234 -9.02 5.98 -11.46
N SER A 235 -9.94 5.65 -12.38
CA SER A 235 -10.74 6.65 -13.10
C SER A 235 -11.67 7.43 -12.17
N LEU A 236 -12.32 6.77 -11.19
CA LEU A 236 -13.13 7.45 -10.17
C LEU A 236 -12.29 8.38 -9.30
N VAL A 237 -11.12 7.94 -8.83
CA VAL A 237 -10.22 8.80 -8.05
C VAL A 237 -9.82 10.04 -8.85
N CYS A 238 -9.44 9.88 -10.12
CA CYS A 238 -9.06 11.00 -10.99
C CYS A 238 -10.24 11.95 -11.26
N ALA A 239 -11.41 11.41 -11.59
CA ALA A 239 -12.59 12.21 -11.91
C ALA A 239 -13.10 13.01 -10.70
N ILE A 240 -13.18 12.39 -9.52
CA ILE A 240 -13.54 13.06 -8.26
C ILE A 240 -12.52 14.17 -7.96
N SER A 241 -11.22 13.86 -8.07
CA SER A 241 -10.16 14.83 -7.81
C SER A 241 -10.19 16.02 -8.75
N ALA A 242 -10.38 15.80 -10.05
CA ALA A 242 -10.50 16.86 -11.05
C ALA A 242 -11.69 17.79 -10.73
N LYS A 243 -12.84 17.20 -10.33
CA LYS A 243 -14.03 17.94 -9.95
C LYS A 243 -13.83 18.77 -8.67
N LEU A 244 -13.21 18.18 -7.64
CA LEU A 244 -12.96 18.87 -6.36
C LEU A 244 -11.94 20.00 -6.51
N LEU A 245 -10.86 19.78 -7.25
CA LEU A 245 -9.82 20.79 -7.46
C LEU A 245 -10.23 21.89 -8.42
N GLY A 246 -11.20 21.66 -9.31
CA GLY A 246 -11.65 22.61 -10.33
C GLY A 246 -10.55 23.06 -11.30
N LYS A 247 -9.50 22.27 -11.47
CA LYS A 247 -8.34 22.54 -12.34
C LYS A 247 -7.86 21.26 -13.03
N LYS A 248 -7.06 21.42 -14.07
CA LYS A 248 -6.40 20.29 -14.73
C LYS A 248 -5.51 19.54 -13.72
N ILE A 249 -5.69 18.24 -13.64
CA ILE A 249 -4.84 17.33 -12.87
C ILE A 249 -3.84 16.64 -13.80
N ARG A 250 -2.68 16.25 -13.26
CA ARG A 250 -1.66 15.48 -14.00
C ARG A 250 -1.86 14.00 -13.80
N THR A 251 -2.17 13.27 -14.88
CA THR A 251 -2.43 11.83 -14.84
C THR A 251 -1.35 11.06 -15.59
N PHE A 252 -1.06 9.86 -15.12
CA PHE A 252 -0.01 9.00 -15.67
C PHE A 252 -0.54 7.58 -15.87
N ALA A 253 -0.23 7.01 -17.02
CA ALA A 253 -0.52 5.63 -17.36
C ALA A 253 0.73 4.94 -17.90
N ILE A 254 0.76 3.61 -17.82
CA ILE A 254 1.83 2.80 -18.43
C ILE A 254 1.23 1.64 -19.20
N GLY A 255 1.87 1.27 -20.31
CA GLY A 255 1.52 0.10 -21.09
C GLY A 255 2.74 -0.49 -21.78
N MET A 256 2.62 -1.76 -22.20
CA MET A 256 3.60 -2.37 -23.10
C MET A 256 3.60 -1.65 -24.45
N ASP A 257 4.71 -1.76 -25.17
CA ASP A 257 4.83 -1.28 -26.56
C ASP A 257 3.98 -2.08 -27.55
N LEU A 258 3.50 -3.26 -27.14
CA LEU A 258 2.60 -4.12 -27.90
C LEU A 258 1.27 -4.28 -27.16
N ASP A 259 0.15 -3.97 -27.84
CA ASP A 259 -1.23 -4.15 -27.38
C ASP A 259 -1.56 -3.59 -25.96
N PRO A 260 -1.27 -2.31 -25.66
CA PRO A 260 -1.56 -1.71 -24.37
C PRO A 260 -3.04 -1.34 -24.26
N ILE A 261 -3.88 -2.27 -23.83
CA ILE A 261 -5.34 -2.08 -23.74
C ILE A 261 -5.71 -0.93 -22.79
N ASP A 262 -5.05 -0.87 -21.64
CA ASP A 262 -5.36 0.13 -20.61
C ASP A 262 -5.02 1.55 -21.06
N LEU A 263 -3.99 1.77 -21.88
CA LEU A 263 -3.65 3.13 -22.35
C LEU A 263 -4.80 3.79 -23.14
N LYS A 264 -5.53 3.01 -23.95
CA LYS A 264 -6.71 3.53 -24.65
C LYS A 264 -7.76 4.10 -23.70
N TYR A 265 -8.11 3.34 -22.67
CA TYR A 265 -9.15 3.73 -21.71
C TYR A 265 -8.66 4.81 -20.73
N ALA A 266 -7.37 4.80 -20.40
CA ALA A 266 -6.74 5.87 -19.63
C ALA A 266 -6.80 7.20 -20.38
N LYS A 267 -6.46 7.20 -21.67
CA LYS A 267 -6.54 8.38 -22.54
C LYS A 267 -7.96 8.90 -22.68
N GLU A 268 -8.94 8.03 -22.93
CA GLU A 268 -10.35 8.39 -23.03
C GLU A 268 -10.86 9.04 -21.72
N THR A 269 -10.51 8.46 -20.58
CA THR A 269 -10.82 9.04 -19.28
C THR A 269 -10.16 10.40 -19.10
N ALA A 270 -8.86 10.51 -19.42
CA ALA A 270 -8.10 11.76 -19.28
C ALA A 270 -8.67 12.89 -20.14
N GLU A 271 -9.04 12.61 -21.38
CA GLU A 271 -9.69 13.56 -22.29
C GLU A 271 -11.04 14.01 -21.75
N PHE A 272 -11.85 13.08 -21.22
CA PHE A 272 -13.16 13.39 -20.67
C PHE A 272 -13.08 14.30 -19.44
N ILE A 273 -12.16 14.05 -18.51
CA ILE A 273 -11.98 14.88 -17.31
C ILE A 273 -11.10 16.11 -17.54
N GLY A 274 -10.58 16.29 -18.77
CA GLY A 274 -9.72 17.41 -19.15
C GLY A 274 -8.35 17.41 -18.45
N ALA A 275 -7.79 16.22 -18.18
CA ALA A 275 -6.48 16.07 -17.52
C ALA A 275 -5.30 16.36 -18.43
N ASP A 276 -4.15 16.69 -17.83
CA ASP A 276 -2.83 16.67 -18.47
C ASP A 276 -2.27 15.26 -18.33
N HIS A 277 -2.35 14.48 -19.41
CA HIS A 277 -2.11 13.04 -19.41
C HIS A 277 -0.76 12.67 -20.04
N THR A 278 0.00 11.85 -19.34
CA THR A 278 1.28 11.31 -19.80
C THR A 278 1.20 9.79 -19.88
N GLU A 279 1.49 9.25 -21.06
CA GLU A 279 1.61 7.82 -21.29
C GLU A 279 3.08 7.40 -21.24
N VAL A 280 3.39 6.37 -20.46
CA VAL A 280 4.70 5.74 -20.38
C VAL A 280 4.64 4.41 -21.11
N THR A 281 5.60 4.17 -21.99
CA THR A 281 5.72 2.90 -22.71
C THR A 281 6.86 2.08 -22.11
N MET A 282 6.63 0.79 -21.89
CA MET A 282 7.65 -0.15 -21.44
C MET A 282 7.82 -1.28 -22.46
N THR A 283 9.04 -1.80 -22.55
CA THR A 283 9.41 -2.91 -23.41
C THR A 283 9.63 -4.19 -22.61
N ARG A 284 9.55 -5.35 -23.28
CA ARG A 284 9.93 -6.66 -22.71
C ARG A 284 11.29 -6.62 -22.01
N GLN A 285 12.28 -6.02 -22.65
CA GLN A 285 13.64 -5.96 -22.11
C GLN A 285 13.70 -5.16 -20.80
N GLN A 286 13.02 -4.00 -20.73
CA GLN A 286 12.93 -3.21 -19.50
C GLN A 286 12.26 -3.97 -18.36
N VAL A 287 11.22 -4.76 -18.66
CA VAL A 287 10.55 -5.61 -17.66
C VAL A 287 11.54 -6.66 -17.13
N LEU A 288 12.23 -7.40 -18.00
CA LEU A 288 13.16 -8.45 -17.57
C LEU A 288 14.38 -7.88 -16.84
N ASP A 289 14.93 -6.76 -17.29
CA ASP A 289 16.07 -6.10 -16.64
C ASP A 289 15.73 -5.57 -15.23
N SER A 290 14.47 -5.19 -15.01
CA SER A 290 14.00 -4.66 -13.71
C SER A 290 13.56 -5.75 -12.72
N LEU A 291 13.41 -7.01 -13.15
CA LEU A 291 12.78 -8.06 -12.34
C LEU A 291 13.50 -8.29 -11.02
N GLU A 292 14.82 -8.44 -11.04
CA GLU A 292 15.62 -8.67 -9.83
C GLU A 292 15.53 -7.48 -8.86
N GLU A 293 15.63 -6.26 -9.38
CA GLU A 293 15.49 -5.03 -8.60
C GLU A 293 14.10 -4.92 -7.96
N VAL A 294 13.04 -5.22 -8.72
CA VAL A 294 11.65 -5.19 -8.23
C VAL A 294 11.44 -6.21 -7.10
N ILE A 295 11.96 -7.43 -7.22
CA ILE A 295 11.86 -8.43 -6.14
C ILE A 295 12.63 -7.96 -4.90
N ALA A 296 13.82 -7.41 -5.09
CA ALA A 296 14.66 -6.89 -4.00
C ALA A 296 13.99 -5.72 -3.27
N LEU A 297 13.35 -4.78 -4.00
CA LEU A 297 12.67 -3.64 -3.38
C LEU A 297 11.37 -4.04 -2.67
N LEU A 298 10.63 -5.00 -3.21
CA LEU A 298 9.38 -5.46 -2.62
C LEU A 298 9.60 -6.25 -1.33
N GLY A 299 10.63 -7.09 -1.28
CA GLY A 299 10.84 -8.04 -0.19
C GLY A 299 9.75 -9.12 -0.13
N THR A 300 9.30 -9.58 -1.29
CA THR A 300 8.33 -10.68 -1.43
C THR A 300 8.71 -11.57 -2.61
N TYR A 301 8.22 -12.81 -2.57
CA TYR A 301 8.28 -13.76 -3.69
C TYR A 301 6.90 -14.05 -4.29
N ASP A 302 5.87 -13.30 -3.87
CA ASP A 302 4.51 -13.49 -4.38
C ASP A 302 4.38 -13.12 -5.85
N ILE A 303 3.81 -14.05 -6.64
CA ILE A 303 3.73 -13.94 -8.10
C ILE A 303 2.89 -12.74 -8.52
N THR A 304 1.70 -12.57 -7.92
CA THR A 304 0.77 -11.50 -8.31
C THR A 304 1.31 -10.14 -8.01
N THR A 305 1.89 -9.99 -6.81
CA THR A 305 2.50 -8.74 -6.37
C THR A 305 3.66 -8.34 -7.27
N ILE A 306 4.55 -9.29 -7.63
CA ILE A 306 5.69 -9.02 -8.51
C ILE A 306 5.22 -8.62 -9.91
N ARG A 307 4.35 -9.43 -10.55
CA ARG A 307 3.82 -9.13 -11.89
C ARG A 307 3.19 -7.73 -11.96
N ALA A 308 2.33 -7.38 -11.00
CA ALA A 308 1.68 -6.09 -10.96
C ALA A 308 2.64 -4.94 -10.61
N SER A 309 3.77 -5.23 -9.97
CA SER A 309 4.79 -4.23 -9.61
C SER A 309 5.63 -3.79 -10.79
N MET A 310 5.82 -4.63 -11.82
CA MET A 310 6.68 -4.28 -12.95
C MET A 310 6.26 -2.97 -13.63
N GLY A 311 4.99 -2.89 -14.04
CA GLY A 311 4.47 -1.66 -14.64
C GLY A 311 4.43 -0.49 -13.66
N MET A 312 3.99 -0.71 -12.42
CA MET A 312 3.92 0.38 -11.43
C MET A 312 5.31 0.96 -11.11
N TYR A 313 6.33 0.13 -10.94
CA TYR A 313 7.70 0.57 -10.71
C TYR A 313 8.24 1.42 -11.87
N LEU A 314 8.11 0.94 -13.11
CA LEU A 314 8.59 1.65 -14.30
C LEU A 314 7.82 2.97 -14.53
N CYS A 315 6.51 2.99 -14.29
CA CYS A 315 5.71 4.21 -14.34
C CYS A 315 6.20 5.25 -13.32
N CYS A 316 6.34 4.84 -12.06
CA CYS A 316 6.79 5.74 -10.99
C CYS A 316 8.22 6.24 -11.20
N LYS A 317 9.10 5.41 -11.78
CA LYS A 317 10.45 5.81 -12.17
C LYS A 317 10.40 6.92 -13.23
N ALA A 318 9.60 6.75 -14.28
CA ALA A 318 9.42 7.78 -15.31
C ALA A 318 8.82 9.09 -14.73
N ILE A 319 7.84 9.00 -13.82
CA ILE A 319 7.27 10.17 -13.16
C ILE A 319 8.34 10.94 -12.38
N HIS A 320 9.14 10.22 -11.59
CA HIS A 320 10.21 10.82 -10.79
C HIS A 320 11.28 11.50 -11.66
N GLU A 321 11.69 10.86 -12.77
CA GLU A 321 12.74 11.37 -13.66
C GLU A 321 12.28 12.56 -14.51
N GLN A 322 10.98 12.67 -14.81
CA GLN A 322 10.46 13.61 -15.81
C GLN A 322 9.59 14.74 -15.22
N THR A 323 9.27 14.67 -13.93
CA THR A 323 8.33 15.63 -13.30
C THR A 323 8.79 16.05 -11.91
N ASP A 324 8.11 17.09 -11.38
CA ASP A 324 8.25 17.55 -9.99
C ASP A 324 7.20 16.94 -9.05
N VAL A 325 6.40 15.97 -9.51
CA VAL A 325 5.40 15.28 -8.68
C VAL A 325 6.07 14.63 -7.47
N ARG A 326 5.43 14.74 -6.32
CA ARG A 326 5.88 14.11 -5.05
C ARG A 326 4.83 13.20 -4.44
N VAL A 327 3.55 13.42 -4.75
CA VAL A 327 2.43 12.63 -4.23
C VAL A 327 1.66 12.01 -5.37
N LEU A 328 1.36 10.71 -5.26
CA LEU A 328 0.56 9.96 -6.22
C LEU A 328 -0.71 9.42 -5.59
N MET A 329 -1.85 9.81 -6.14
CA MET A 329 -3.16 9.23 -5.82
C MET A 329 -3.35 7.92 -6.58
N THR A 330 -3.82 6.85 -5.90
CA THR A 330 -3.99 5.51 -6.45
C THR A 330 -5.40 4.96 -6.23
N GLY A 331 -5.78 3.93 -7.01
CA GLY A 331 -7.07 3.24 -6.89
C GLY A 331 -7.02 1.92 -6.11
N GLU A 332 -5.98 1.67 -5.31
CA GLU A 332 -5.80 0.42 -4.56
C GLU A 332 -6.90 0.20 -3.49
N ILE A 333 -7.07 -1.05 -3.03
CA ILE A 333 -8.01 -1.51 -1.98
C ILE A 333 -9.45 -1.76 -2.47
N SER A 334 -9.87 -1.17 -3.57
CA SER A 334 -11.24 -1.30 -4.07
C SER A 334 -11.64 -2.76 -4.36
N ASP A 335 -10.71 -3.56 -4.89
CA ASP A 335 -10.97 -4.97 -5.24
C ASP A 335 -11.25 -5.84 -4.00
N GLU A 336 -10.59 -5.59 -2.89
CA GLU A 336 -10.75 -6.33 -1.64
C GLU A 336 -12.08 -5.98 -0.95
N LEU A 337 -12.54 -4.76 -1.12
CA LEU A 337 -13.78 -4.27 -0.52
C LEU A 337 -15.03 -4.70 -1.29
N PHE A 338 -15.00 -4.62 -2.63
CA PHE A 338 -16.18 -4.83 -3.48
C PHE A 338 -16.16 -6.15 -4.24
N GLY A 339 -15.06 -6.89 -4.18
CA GLY A 339 -14.87 -8.13 -4.90
C GLY A 339 -14.05 -8.00 -6.17
N TYR A 340 -13.44 -9.10 -6.55
CA TYR A 340 -12.62 -9.30 -7.74
C TYR A 340 -13.15 -10.48 -8.56
N LYS A 341 -12.61 -10.77 -9.74
CA LYS A 341 -13.10 -11.83 -10.63
C LYS A 341 -13.36 -13.18 -9.94
N TYR A 342 -12.44 -13.64 -9.08
CA TYR A 342 -12.60 -14.92 -8.39
C TYR A 342 -13.68 -14.90 -7.31
N THR A 343 -14.05 -13.74 -6.76
CA THR A 343 -15.09 -13.65 -5.73
C THR A 343 -16.49 -13.90 -6.28
N ASP A 344 -16.68 -13.86 -7.60
CA ASP A 344 -17.92 -14.28 -8.26
C ASP A 344 -18.23 -15.76 -8.02
N PHE A 345 -17.21 -16.58 -7.66
CA PHE A 345 -17.38 -17.99 -7.31
C PHE A 345 -17.69 -18.24 -5.83
N ALA A 346 -17.87 -17.19 -5.03
CA ALA A 346 -18.22 -17.33 -3.62
C ALA A 346 -19.52 -18.15 -3.44
N PRO A 347 -19.50 -19.25 -2.67
CA PRO A 347 -20.65 -20.12 -2.55
C PRO A 347 -21.80 -19.54 -1.71
N SER A 348 -21.52 -18.50 -0.93
CA SER A 348 -22.52 -17.77 -0.14
C SER A 348 -22.05 -16.37 0.22
N ALA A 349 -22.98 -15.53 0.68
CA ALA A 349 -22.70 -14.17 1.14
C ALA A 349 -21.72 -14.15 2.31
N GLU A 350 -21.83 -15.10 3.25
CA GLU A 350 -20.90 -15.23 4.38
C GLU A 350 -19.51 -15.67 3.90
N ALA A 351 -19.42 -16.53 2.87
CA ALA A 351 -18.14 -16.92 2.29
C ALA A 351 -17.46 -15.72 1.61
N PHE A 352 -18.22 -14.93 0.85
CA PHE A 352 -17.76 -13.67 0.26
C PHE A 352 -17.21 -12.73 1.34
N GLN A 353 -17.99 -12.49 2.41
CA GLN A 353 -17.56 -11.58 3.48
C GLN A 353 -16.32 -12.06 4.23
N ARG A 354 -16.18 -13.37 4.48
CA ARG A 354 -14.95 -13.93 5.09
C ARG A 354 -13.74 -13.72 4.18
N GLU A 355 -13.91 -13.89 2.88
CA GLU A 355 -12.84 -13.65 1.92
C GLU A 355 -12.47 -12.16 1.84
N ALA A 356 -13.45 -11.26 1.76
CA ALA A 356 -13.21 -9.81 1.80
C ALA A 356 -12.45 -9.40 3.07
N LYS A 357 -12.89 -9.90 4.25
CA LYS A 357 -12.17 -9.69 5.50
C LYS A 357 -10.73 -10.15 5.41
N LYS A 358 -10.49 -11.39 4.95
CA LYS A 358 -9.14 -11.94 4.79
C LYS A 358 -8.27 -11.06 3.92
N ARG A 359 -8.79 -10.60 2.77
CA ARG A 359 -8.02 -9.81 1.80
C ARG A 359 -7.70 -8.41 2.32
N VAL A 360 -8.63 -7.77 3.01
CA VAL A 360 -8.36 -6.48 3.66
C VAL A 360 -7.35 -6.62 4.81
N ASP A 361 -7.45 -7.66 5.63
CA ASP A 361 -6.49 -7.93 6.71
C ASP A 361 -5.06 -8.22 6.16
N GLU A 362 -4.95 -8.75 4.93
CA GLU A 362 -3.69 -9.13 4.28
C GLU A 362 -3.15 -8.10 3.28
N LEU A 363 -3.85 -6.96 3.06
CA LEU A 363 -3.46 -5.93 2.08
C LEU A 363 -1.99 -5.50 2.19
N HIS A 364 -1.50 -5.38 3.42
CA HIS A 364 -0.13 -4.98 3.72
C HIS A 364 0.95 -5.97 3.27
N MET A 365 0.55 -7.16 2.82
CA MET A 365 1.42 -8.20 2.27
C MET A 365 1.43 -8.22 0.73
N TYR A 366 0.44 -7.61 0.07
CA TYR A 366 0.18 -7.72 -1.37
C TYR A 366 0.02 -6.34 -2.03
N ASP A 367 -1.21 -5.87 -2.25
CA ASP A 367 -1.45 -4.69 -3.08
C ASP A 367 -0.96 -3.38 -2.47
N VAL A 368 -1.17 -3.19 -1.18
CA VAL A 368 -0.67 -1.99 -0.48
C VAL A 368 0.86 -2.03 -0.33
N LEU A 369 1.45 -3.22 -0.11
CA LEU A 369 2.90 -3.38 -0.14
C LEU A 369 3.47 -2.97 -1.50
N ARG A 370 2.87 -3.46 -2.60
CA ARG A 370 3.24 -3.09 -3.96
C ARG A 370 3.22 -1.58 -4.16
N ALA A 371 2.06 -0.95 -3.87
CA ALA A 371 1.91 0.48 -4.04
C ALA A 371 2.95 1.28 -3.24
N ASP A 372 3.15 0.94 -1.96
CA ASP A 372 4.15 1.60 -1.13
C ASP A 372 5.56 1.46 -1.72
N ARG A 373 6.00 0.24 -2.04
CA ARG A 373 7.36 -0.01 -2.47
C ARG A 373 7.69 0.60 -3.82
N CYS A 374 6.83 0.38 -4.83
CA CYS A 374 7.08 0.89 -6.19
C CYS A 374 7.08 2.41 -6.25
N ILE A 375 6.24 3.06 -5.45
CA ILE A 375 6.11 4.51 -5.41
C ILE A 375 7.26 5.12 -4.59
N SER A 376 7.50 4.60 -3.39
CA SER A 376 8.45 5.20 -2.45
C SER A 376 9.92 5.07 -2.85
N VAL A 377 10.31 3.98 -3.52
CA VAL A 377 11.69 3.83 -4.01
C VAL A 377 12.06 4.92 -5.02
N ASN A 378 11.06 5.48 -5.69
CA ASN A 378 11.17 6.59 -6.62
C ASN A 378 10.94 7.96 -5.97
N SER A 379 11.13 8.10 -4.66
CA SER A 379 10.98 9.36 -3.92
C SER A 379 9.59 10.02 -4.10
N LEU A 380 8.55 9.20 -4.12
CA LEU A 380 7.15 9.60 -4.25
C LEU A 380 6.35 9.10 -3.05
N GLU A 381 5.19 9.70 -2.79
CA GLU A 381 4.25 9.27 -1.76
C GLU A 381 2.96 8.71 -2.36
N ALA A 382 2.59 7.48 -1.98
CA ALA A 382 1.29 6.92 -2.32
C ALA A 382 0.20 7.43 -1.37
N ARG A 383 -0.96 7.81 -1.90
CA ARG A 383 -2.19 8.06 -1.14
C ARG A 383 -3.32 7.20 -1.69
N VAL A 384 -4.08 6.58 -0.79
CA VAL A 384 -5.00 5.49 -1.11
C VAL A 384 -6.44 5.85 -0.68
N PRO A 385 -7.23 6.57 -1.49
CA PRO A 385 -8.56 7.05 -1.10
C PRO A 385 -9.55 5.96 -0.67
N PHE A 386 -9.52 4.79 -1.31
CA PHE A 386 -10.33 3.64 -0.92
C PHE A 386 -9.94 3.04 0.45
N GLY A 387 -8.76 3.41 0.98
CA GLY A 387 -8.29 3.08 2.32
C GLY A 387 -8.77 4.06 3.40
N ASP A 388 -9.64 5.02 3.09
CA ASP A 388 -10.25 5.88 4.10
C ASP A 388 -10.96 5.04 5.18
N LEU A 389 -10.66 5.30 6.45
CA LEU A 389 -11.11 4.45 7.55
C LEU A 389 -12.63 4.40 7.68
N ASP A 390 -13.31 5.52 7.44
CA ASP A 390 -14.77 5.59 7.47
C ASP A 390 -15.40 4.92 6.27
N PHE A 391 -14.76 5.02 5.10
CA PHE A 391 -15.17 4.32 3.90
C PHE A 391 -15.04 2.80 4.08
N VAL A 392 -13.88 2.31 4.50
CA VAL A 392 -13.63 0.87 4.73
C VAL A 392 -14.61 0.30 5.75
N LYS A 393 -14.78 0.95 6.91
CA LYS A 393 -15.75 0.52 7.95
C LYS A 393 -17.16 0.39 7.38
N TYR A 394 -17.60 1.40 6.61
CA TYR A 394 -18.94 1.38 6.03
C TYR A 394 -19.10 0.25 5.01
N VAL A 395 -18.20 0.16 4.03
CA VAL A 395 -18.28 -0.87 2.97
C VAL A 395 -18.22 -2.28 3.57
N MET A 396 -17.38 -2.51 4.58
CA MET A 396 -17.36 -3.79 5.30
C MET A 396 -18.68 -4.08 6.03
N SER A 397 -19.38 -3.06 6.52
CA SER A 397 -20.66 -3.21 7.21
C SER A 397 -21.88 -3.42 6.29
N ILE A 398 -21.75 -3.21 4.98
CA ILE A 398 -22.81 -3.49 4.01
C ILE A 398 -23.12 -4.99 4.01
N ARG A 399 -24.42 -5.35 3.97
CA ARG A 399 -24.83 -6.75 3.85
C ARG A 399 -24.15 -7.40 2.63
N PRO A 400 -23.45 -8.52 2.82
CA PRO A 400 -22.63 -9.11 1.78
C PRO A 400 -23.42 -9.56 0.54
N GLU A 401 -24.74 -9.87 0.69
CA GLU A 401 -25.63 -10.18 -0.43
C GLU A 401 -25.69 -9.04 -1.46
N LEU A 402 -25.62 -7.78 -1.01
CA LEU A 402 -25.60 -6.61 -1.89
C LEU A 402 -24.25 -6.44 -2.61
N LYS A 403 -23.16 -6.94 -2.04
CA LYS A 403 -21.82 -6.85 -2.63
C LYS A 403 -21.52 -7.97 -3.62
N MET A 404 -22.16 -9.12 -3.47
CA MET A 404 -22.00 -10.25 -4.40
C MET A 404 -22.40 -9.84 -5.83
N ASN A 405 -21.72 -10.42 -6.82
CA ASN A 405 -22.00 -10.16 -8.23
C ASN A 405 -23.29 -10.87 -8.70
N THR A 406 -24.45 -10.44 -8.17
CA THR A 406 -25.78 -10.88 -8.60
C THR A 406 -26.31 -10.07 -9.78
N TYR A 407 -25.63 -8.99 -10.14
CA TYR A 407 -26.01 -8.05 -11.20
C TYR A 407 -25.31 -8.33 -12.53
N GLN A 408 -24.54 -9.40 -12.64
CA GLN A 408 -23.69 -9.72 -13.78
C GLN A 408 -22.65 -8.62 -14.11
N MET A 409 -22.33 -7.79 -13.12
CA MET A 409 -21.39 -6.68 -13.21
C MET A 409 -20.58 -6.57 -11.91
N GLY A 410 -19.27 -6.81 -11.98
CA GLY A 410 -18.38 -6.66 -10.82
C GLY A 410 -18.40 -5.23 -10.26
N LYS A 411 -18.32 -5.09 -8.95
CA LYS A 411 -18.37 -3.81 -8.22
C LYS A 411 -19.64 -2.97 -8.51
N TYR A 412 -20.78 -3.63 -8.70
CA TYR A 412 -22.02 -2.95 -9.07
C TYR A 412 -22.38 -1.78 -8.16
N LEU A 413 -22.24 -1.94 -6.83
CA LEU A 413 -22.55 -0.87 -5.88
C LEU A 413 -21.71 0.38 -6.10
N LEU A 414 -20.41 0.21 -6.37
CA LEU A 414 -19.51 1.33 -6.63
C LEU A 414 -19.88 2.04 -7.95
N ARG A 415 -20.18 1.29 -9.00
CA ARG A 415 -20.61 1.86 -10.30
C ARG A 415 -21.94 2.59 -10.17
N LYS A 416 -22.94 1.96 -9.51
CA LYS A 416 -24.26 2.56 -9.28
C LYS A 416 -24.19 3.83 -8.45
N ALA A 417 -23.25 3.89 -7.49
CA ALA A 417 -23.02 5.08 -6.67
C ALA A 417 -22.65 6.33 -7.47
N PHE A 418 -22.10 6.19 -8.68
CA PHE A 418 -21.67 7.30 -9.54
C PHE A 418 -22.38 7.36 -10.90
N ALA A 419 -23.37 6.48 -11.14
CA ALA A 419 -24.05 6.40 -12.43
C ALA A 419 -24.76 7.70 -12.83
N ASP A 420 -25.36 8.40 -11.88
CA ASP A 420 -26.12 9.62 -12.14
C ASP A 420 -25.25 10.90 -12.09
N ASP A 421 -23.98 10.79 -11.73
CA ASP A 421 -23.06 11.93 -11.60
C ASP A 421 -22.43 12.38 -12.92
N HIS A 422 -22.42 11.50 -13.92
CA HIS A 422 -21.80 11.72 -15.24
C HIS A 422 -20.33 12.23 -15.15
N ILE A 423 -19.58 11.74 -14.16
CA ILE A 423 -18.17 12.11 -13.96
C ILE A 423 -17.19 11.24 -14.74
N LEU A 424 -17.69 10.15 -15.32
CA LEU A 424 -16.95 9.25 -16.21
C LEU A 424 -17.80 8.93 -17.44
N PRO A 425 -17.19 8.56 -18.59
CA PRO A 425 -17.90 7.96 -19.71
C PRO A 425 -18.55 6.63 -19.28
N ASP A 426 -19.72 6.32 -19.85
CA ASP A 426 -20.42 5.06 -19.55
C ASP A 426 -19.54 3.83 -19.90
N ASP A 427 -18.78 3.88 -20.98
CA ASP A 427 -17.87 2.82 -21.41
C ASP A 427 -16.75 2.57 -20.37
N ILE A 428 -16.38 3.56 -19.57
CA ILE A 428 -15.44 3.41 -18.47
C ILE A 428 -16.17 2.98 -17.20
N LEU A 429 -17.27 3.66 -16.86
CA LEU A 429 -18.03 3.37 -15.65
C LEU A 429 -18.54 1.92 -15.62
N TRP A 430 -18.97 1.37 -16.77
CA TRP A 430 -19.51 0.02 -16.90
C TRP A 430 -18.55 -0.98 -17.56
N ARG A 431 -17.27 -0.61 -17.76
CA ARG A 431 -16.23 -1.50 -18.31
C ARG A 431 -16.05 -2.73 -17.42
N GLN A 432 -15.95 -3.90 -18.03
CA GLN A 432 -15.60 -5.13 -17.30
C GLN A 432 -14.20 -5.03 -16.69
N LYS A 433 -14.03 -5.55 -15.47
CA LYS A 433 -12.75 -5.53 -14.78
C LYS A 433 -11.70 -6.38 -15.49
N ALA A 434 -10.55 -5.79 -15.77
CA ALA A 434 -9.31 -6.47 -16.12
C ALA A 434 -8.28 -6.28 -15.00
N ALA A 435 -7.40 -7.28 -14.80
CA ALA A 435 -6.29 -7.13 -13.87
C ALA A 435 -5.24 -6.19 -14.45
N PHE A 436 -4.63 -5.35 -13.64
CA PHE A 436 -3.58 -4.43 -14.10
C PHE A 436 -2.44 -5.17 -14.80
N SER A 437 -1.93 -6.27 -14.23
CA SER A 437 -0.89 -7.10 -14.86
C SER A 437 -1.27 -7.68 -16.22
N ASP A 438 -2.57 -7.87 -16.48
CA ASP A 438 -3.06 -8.40 -17.76
C ASP A 438 -3.36 -7.28 -18.76
N ALA A 439 -3.83 -6.12 -18.30
CA ALA A 439 -4.29 -5.03 -19.16
C ALA A 439 -3.18 -4.04 -19.54
N VAL A 440 -2.07 -4.02 -18.82
CA VAL A 440 -0.83 -3.29 -19.21
C VAL A 440 -0.26 -3.84 -20.52
N GLY A 441 -0.56 -5.12 -20.83
CA GLY A 441 -0.18 -5.88 -22.01
C GLY A 441 -0.13 -7.37 -21.67
N HIS A 442 -0.93 -8.17 -22.35
CA HIS A 442 -0.96 -9.63 -22.13
C HIS A 442 0.41 -10.30 -22.26
N SER A 443 1.29 -9.73 -23.11
CA SER A 443 2.64 -10.20 -23.33
C SER A 443 3.51 -10.19 -22.07
N MET A 444 3.36 -9.20 -21.17
CA MET A 444 4.24 -9.06 -19.99
C MET A 444 4.25 -10.30 -19.09
N VAL A 445 3.07 -10.84 -18.77
CA VAL A 445 2.97 -12.04 -17.91
C VAL A 445 3.54 -13.27 -18.64
N ASP A 446 3.29 -13.39 -19.93
CA ASP A 446 3.80 -14.50 -20.74
C ASP A 446 5.31 -14.39 -20.90
N ASP A 447 5.87 -13.19 -21.10
CA ASP A 447 7.32 -12.92 -21.14
C ASP A 447 8.04 -13.33 -19.85
N LEU A 448 7.46 -13.02 -18.68
CA LEU A 448 8.01 -13.42 -17.38
C LEU A 448 7.99 -14.94 -17.20
N LYS A 449 6.92 -15.62 -17.62
CA LYS A 449 6.84 -17.08 -17.61
C LYS A 449 7.85 -17.73 -18.54
N GLU A 450 7.94 -17.26 -19.81
CA GLU A 450 8.92 -17.75 -20.79
C GLU A 450 10.34 -17.57 -20.29
N TYR A 451 10.64 -16.44 -19.67
CA TYR A 451 11.95 -16.21 -19.08
C TYR A 451 12.25 -17.24 -17.98
N ALA A 452 11.33 -17.48 -17.06
CA ALA A 452 11.50 -18.48 -16.02
C ALA A 452 11.65 -19.91 -16.60
N GLU A 453 10.84 -20.26 -17.62
CA GLU A 453 10.95 -21.55 -18.33
C GLU A 453 12.32 -21.73 -18.99
N SER A 454 12.92 -20.65 -19.49
CA SER A 454 14.24 -20.69 -20.13
C SER A 454 15.39 -20.93 -19.16
N LEU A 455 15.20 -20.63 -17.85
CA LEU A 455 16.25 -20.72 -16.83
C LEU A 455 16.32 -22.10 -16.15
N TYR A 456 15.23 -22.86 -16.09
CA TYR A 456 15.17 -24.12 -15.37
C TYR A 456 14.72 -25.28 -16.27
N SER A 457 15.50 -26.37 -16.30
CA SER A 457 14.98 -27.66 -16.75
C SER A 457 13.97 -28.20 -15.74
N ASP A 458 13.20 -29.24 -16.11
CA ASP A 458 12.22 -29.83 -15.19
C ASP A 458 12.92 -30.49 -14.00
N GLU A 459 14.11 -31.09 -14.20
CA GLU A 459 14.93 -31.67 -13.12
C GLU A 459 15.47 -30.56 -12.19
N ALA A 460 15.95 -29.44 -12.76
CA ALA A 460 16.43 -28.31 -11.98
C ALA A 460 15.30 -27.66 -11.17
N PHE A 461 14.10 -27.55 -11.77
CA PHE A 461 12.91 -27.07 -11.07
C PHE A 461 12.55 -27.98 -9.90
N ALA A 462 12.45 -29.30 -10.11
CA ALA A 462 12.13 -30.25 -9.06
C ALA A 462 13.15 -30.19 -7.90
N ALA A 463 14.45 -30.18 -8.22
CA ALA A 463 15.52 -30.05 -7.22
C ALA A 463 15.48 -28.68 -6.51
N GLY A 464 15.18 -27.61 -7.22
CA GLY A 464 15.04 -26.25 -6.68
C GLY A 464 13.90 -26.14 -5.66
N CYS A 465 12.75 -26.76 -5.96
CA CYS A 465 11.62 -26.77 -5.05
C CYS A 465 11.89 -27.47 -3.71
N GLU A 466 12.76 -28.50 -3.70
CA GLU A 466 13.12 -29.21 -2.46
C GLU A 466 14.00 -28.39 -1.50
N LYS A 467 14.59 -27.27 -1.96
CA LYS A 467 15.32 -26.33 -1.10
C LYS A 467 14.42 -25.59 -0.11
N TYR A 468 13.13 -25.47 -0.45
CA TYR A 468 12.19 -24.60 0.25
C TYR A 468 11.05 -25.39 0.88
N SER A 469 11.05 -25.49 2.21
CA SER A 469 9.98 -26.16 2.96
C SER A 469 8.79 -25.27 3.24
N PHE A 470 9.02 -23.96 3.41
CA PHE A 470 7.97 -22.96 3.65
C PHE A 470 7.57 -22.30 2.32
N ALA A 471 6.27 -22.17 2.06
CA ALA A 471 5.71 -21.64 0.82
C ALA A 471 6.44 -22.23 -0.41
N LYS A 472 6.35 -23.56 -0.55
CA LYS A 472 7.09 -24.31 -1.59
C LYS A 472 6.73 -23.80 -2.98
N PRO A 473 7.71 -23.45 -3.82
CA PRO A 473 7.45 -23.06 -5.20
C PRO A 473 6.70 -24.15 -5.98
N PHE A 474 5.81 -23.74 -6.89
CA PHE A 474 4.93 -24.64 -7.62
C PHE A 474 4.93 -24.42 -9.15
N THR A 475 5.62 -23.37 -9.61
CA THR A 475 5.95 -23.09 -11.03
C THR A 475 7.41 -22.67 -11.12
N LYS A 476 8.03 -22.74 -12.31
CA LYS A 476 9.40 -22.25 -12.54
C LYS A 476 9.51 -20.75 -12.23
N GLU A 477 8.45 -19.98 -12.54
CA GLU A 477 8.35 -18.57 -12.17
C GLU A 477 8.39 -18.36 -10.64
N SER A 478 7.58 -19.11 -9.88
CA SER A 478 7.62 -19.04 -8.41
C SER A 478 8.96 -19.45 -7.83
N LEU A 479 9.67 -20.38 -8.46
CA LEU A 479 11.02 -20.77 -8.06
C LEU A 479 12.03 -19.65 -8.34
N LEU A 480 11.98 -19.06 -9.53
CA LEU A 480 12.82 -17.90 -9.90
C LEU A 480 12.67 -16.77 -8.89
N TYR A 481 11.42 -16.39 -8.59
CA TYR A 481 11.14 -15.31 -7.65
C TYR A 481 11.62 -15.65 -6.24
N ARG A 482 11.49 -16.91 -5.83
CA ARG A 482 11.99 -17.35 -4.54
C ARG A 482 13.52 -17.37 -4.48
N ASP A 483 14.21 -17.84 -5.52
CA ASP A 483 15.68 -17.83 -5.57
C ASP A 483 16.22 -16.39 -5.53
N ILE A 484 15.60 -15.44 -6.25
CA ILE A 484 15.97 -14.02 -6.19
C ILE A 484 15.69 -13.43 -4.80
N PHE A 485 14.51 -13.72 -4.21
CA PHE A 485 14.19 -13.26 -2.86
C PHE A 485 15.23 -13.70 -1.83
N GLU A 486 15.63 -14.97 -1.83
CA GLU A 486 16.63 -15.50 -0.88
C GLU A 486 18.02 -14.87 -1.04
N LYS A 487 18.34 -14.32 -2.20
CA LYS A 487 19.58 -13.56 -2.42
C LYS A 487 19.63 -12.28 -1.58
N TYR A 488 18.49 -11.60 -1.41
CA TYR A 488 18.38 -10.31 -0.70
C TYR A 488 17.85 -10.44 0.73
N TYR A 489 17.07 -11.50 1.00
CA TYR A 489 16.40 -11.76 2.28
C TYR A 489 16.67 -13.20 2.75
N PRO A 490 17.93 -13.62 2.89
CA PRO A 490 18.29 -14.99 3.21
C PRO A 490 17.65 -15.43 4.52
N GLY A 491 16.90 -16.56 4.48
CA GLY A 491 16.24 -17.13 5.65
C GLY A 491 15.04 -16.35 6.19
N GLN A 492 14.52 -15.36 5.44
CA GLN A 492 13.40 -14.51 5.89
C GLN A 492 12.06 -14.86 5.19
N ALA A 493 11.94 -16.07 4.65
CA ALA A 493 10.74 -16.44 3.89
C ALA A 493 9.44 -16.29 4.67
N GLU A 494 9.46 -16.52 5.99
CA GLU A 494 8.29 -16.44 6.86
C GLU A 494 7.77 -15.01 7.09
N MET A 495 8.50 -13.98 6.65
CA MET A 495 7.97 -12.62 6.64
C MET A 495 6.90 -12.41 5.56
N VAL A 496 6.84 -13.30 4.57
CA VAL A 496 5.79 -13.36 3.54
C VAL A 496 4.85 -14.48 3.91
N LYS A 497 3.55 -14.21 4.02
CA LYS A 497 2.58 -15.18 4.53
C LYS A 497 2.45 -16.41 3.64
N ASP A 498 2.24 -16.23 2.34
CA ASP A 498 2.11 -17.26 1.31
C ASP A 498 2.04 -16.59 -0.08
N PHE A 499 2.00 -17.40 -1.13
CA PHE A 499 1.58 -16.92 -2.46
C PHE A 499 0.12 -16.51 -2.46
N TRP A 500 -0.18 -15.35 -3.04
CA TRP A 500 -1.56 -14.96 -3.26
C TRP A 500 -2.20 -15.87 -4.32
N MET A 501 -3.31 -16.49 -3.96
CA MET A 501 -4.08 -17.34 -4.86
C MET A 501 -5.57 -17.08 -4.66
N PRO A 502 -6.43 -17.25 -5.67
CA PRO A 502 -7.87 -17.37 -5.49
C PRO A 502 -8.18 -18.44 -4.43
N ASN A 503 -9.35 -18.34 -3.79
CA ASN A 503 -9.72 -19.29 -2.73
C ASN A 503 -9.95 -20.68 -3.31
N LYS A 504 -8.94 -21.53 -3.23
CA LYS A 504 -8.93 -22.89 -3.82
C LYS A 504 -10.05 -23.80 -3.33
N SER A 505 -10.69 -23.50 -2.20
CA SER A 505 -11.84 -24.26 -1.70
C SER A 505 -13.14 -23.99 -2.48
N TRP A 506 -13.15 -22.95 -3.33
CA TRP A 506 -14.30 -22.58 -4.12
C TRP A 506 -14.26 -23.26 -5.50
N LYS A 507 -15.40 -23.80 -5.90
CA LYS A 507 -15.52 -24.45 -7.22
C LYS A 507 -15.18 -23.43 -8.33
N GLY A 508 -14.19 -23.76 -9.17
CA GLY A 508 -13.72 -22.87 -10.25
C GLY A 508 -12.51 -22.00 -9.87
N CYS A 509 -12.06 -22.03 -8.61
CA CYS A 509 -10.88 -21.28 -8.12
C CYS A 509 -9.68 -22.17 -7.79
N ASP A 510 -9.74 -23.49 -7.97
CA ASP A 510 -8.57 -24.37 -7.81
C ASP A 510 -7.71 -24.31 -9.07
N VAL A 511 -6.91 -23.24 -9.15
CA VAL A 511 -6.03 -22.93 -10.28
C VAL A 511 -4.57 -22.95 -9.85
N LYS A 512 -3.67 -23.19 -10.81
CA LYS A 512 -2.21 -23.19 -10.60
C LYS A 512 -1.57 -21.84 -10.90
N ASP A 513 -2.23 -20.99 -11.67
CA ASP A 513 -1.80 -19.63 -11.97
C ASP A 513 -2.72 -18.65 -11.24
N PRO A 514 -2.18 -17.66 -10.50
CA PRO A 514 -2.99 -16.68 -9.79
C PRO A 514 -3.67 -15.63 -10.69
N SER A 515 -3.30 -15.59 -11.98
CA SER A 515 -3.87 -14.63 -12.94
C SER A 515 -5.38 -14.80 -13.09
N ALA A 516 -6.11 -13.68 -13.16
CA ALA A 516 -7.53 -13.69 -13.42
C ALA A 516 -7.91 -14.31 -14.78
N ARG A 517 -6.98 -14.30 -15.76
CA ARG A 517 -7.17 -14.86 -17.10
C ARG A 517 -7.53 -16.35 -17.11
N VAL A 518 -7.09 -17.10 -16.10
CA VAL A 518 -7.35 -18.56 -16.05
C VAL A 518 -8.72 -18.90 -15.50
N LEU A 519 -9.46 -17.92 -14.99
CA LEU A 519 -10.80 -18.11 -14.45
C LEU A 519 -11.86 -18.13 -15.58
N SER A 520 -12.83 -19.03 -15.47
CA SER A 520 -13.86 -19.22 -16.50
C SER A 520 -14.77 -18.00 -16.73
N ASN A 521 -14.83 -17.07 -15.76
CA ASN A 521 -15.60 -15.82 -15.86
C ASN A 521 -14.79 -14.62 -16.34
N TYR A 522 -13.54 -14.82 -16.80
CA TYR A 522 -12.72 -13.73 -17.32
C TYR A 522 -13.34 -13.09 -18.57
N GLY A 523 -13.86 -13.91 -19.48
CA GLY A 523 -14.61 -13.47 -20.67
C GLY A 523 -13.86 -12.44 -21.50
N ALA A 524 -14.55 -11.37 -21.92
CA ALA A 524 -14.01 -10.24 -22.67
C ALA A 524 -13.30 -9.21 -21.79
N SER A 525 -13.00 -9.53 -20.52
CA SER A 525 -12.25 -8.64 -19.63
C SER A 525 -10.82 -8.49 -20.17
N GLY A 526 -10.39 -7.27 -20.41
CA GLY A 526 -9.06 -7.02 -20.98
C GLY A 526 -9.01 -7.07 -22.52
N VAL A 527 -10.15 -6.92 -23.19
CA VAL A 527 -10.24 -6.72 -24.65
C VAL A 527 -10.68 -5.30 -24.95
#